data_9a4a97821798f131e4bcbce93cb3d1f7
#
_entry.id   9a4a97821798f131e4bcbce93cb3d1f7
#
_cell.length_a   1.000
_cell.length_b   1.000
_cell.length_c   1.000
_cell.angle_alpha   90.00
_cell.angle_beta   90.00
_cell.angle_gamma   90.00
#
_symmetry.space_group_name_H-M   'P 1'
#
loop_
_entity.id
_entity.type
_entity.pdbx_description
1 polymer ?
#
loop_
_entity_poly.entity_id
_entity_poly.type
_entity_poly.pdbx_seq_one_letter_code
_entity_poly.pdbx_strand_id
1 'polypeptide(L)'
;MLMQVPTGFFGKSEFKVSVTTAIGQTDMRTLANNAGYGGGGPCTITITGTGSIKSTSTATPSLTRGTWPAGVVPELIILSGGKIEGCDGAHGNGGMGGVWGVNAPGAGQAGGAGGVALSVSGAVSVNNAGLINGGKGGGGGGGGGGYAMGTTPDPLSVQAQGGAGGNAPGGAGTTGATVTNGVLVGTGGNGGAGGAQGAAGGVGGTGGTGTSGSTTNCTYEEISGG
;
A
#
# COMPACT_ATOMS: atom_id res chain seq x y z
N MET A 1 -49.44 53.10 14.15
CA MET A 1 -48.14 52.90 13.45
C MET A 1 -47.55 51.65 14.03
N LEU A 2 -47.79 50.48 13.36
CA LEU A 2 -47.21 49.20 13.81
C LEU A 2 -45.75 49.11 13.30
N MET A 3 -44.84 49.11 14.24
CA MET A 3 -43.44 48.89 13.98
C MET A 3 -43.24 47.40 13.71
N GLN A 4 -42.98 46.98 12.45
CA GLN A 4 -42.54 45.63 12.13
C GLN A 4 -41.12 45.49 12.69
N VAL A 5 -41.01 44.65 13.72
CA VAL A 5 -39.70 44.17 14.19
C VAL A 5 -39.14 43.27 13.09
N PRO A 6 -37.93 43.52 12.53
CA PRO A 6 -37.32 42.58 11.59
C PRO A 6 -37.13 41.25 12.32
N THR A 7 -37.75 40.20 11.80
CA THR A 7 -37.46 38.84 12.23
C THR A 7 -35.96 38.59 12.00
N GLY A 8 -35.25 38.60 13.12
CA GLY A 8 -33.79 38.48 13.12
C GLY A 8 -33.31 37.30 12.28
N PHE A 9 -32.31 37.56 11.51
CA PHE A 9 -31.41 36.57 10.93
C PHE A 9 -30.85 35.70 12.08
N PHE A 10 -31.58 34.70 12.51
CA PHE A 10 -30.98 33.63 13.28
C PHE A 10 -30.14 32.83 12.29
N GLY A 11 -28.91 33.25 12.11
CA GLY A 11 -27.92 32.45 11.40
C GLY A 11 -27.94 31.09 12.04
N LYS A 12 -28.17 30.02 11.24
CA LYS A 12 -28.11 28.63 11.73
C LYS A 12 -26.76 28.45 12.39
N SER A 13 -26.75 28.09 13.68
CA SER A 13 -25.51 27.88 14.42
C SER A 13 -24.66 26.79 13.71
N GLU A 14 -23.39 27.05 13.60
CA GLU A 14 -22.43 26.08 13.05
C GLU A 14 -22.41 24.82 13.92
N PHE A 15 -22.53 23.64 13.28
CA PHE A 15 -22.42 22.36 13.94
C PHE A 15 -20.97 21.87 13.87
N LYS A 16 -20.39 21.47 15.00
CA LYS A 16 -18.98 21.06 15.10
C LYS A 16 -18.84 19.62 15.54
N VAL A 17 -18.02 18.87 14.82
CA VAL A 17 -17.66 17.46 15.12
C VAL A 17 -16.16 17.37 15.30
N SER A 18 -15.70 16.66 16.32
CA SER A 18 -14.28 16.43 16.56
C SER A 18 -13.96 14.96 16.54
N VAL A 19 -13.00 14.58 15.71
CA VAL A 19 -12.38 13.25 15.69
C VAL A 19 -11.12 13.32 16.54
N THR A 20 -11.16 12.70 17.73
CA THR A 20 -10.10 12.77 18.73
C THR A 20 -9.31 11.46 18.89
N THR A 21 -9.78 10.40 18.26
CA THR A 21 -9.19 9.06 18.32
C THR A 21 -9.05 8.48 16.92
N ALA A 22 -8.37 7.34 16.81
CA ALA A 22 -8.30 6.60 15.55
C ALA A 22 -9.65 5.96 15.23
N ILE A 23 -10.11 6.17 14.00
CA ILE A 23 -11.33 5.55 13.45
C ILE A 23 -11.05 4.92 12.07
N GLY A 24 -11.91 4.00 11.66
CA GLY A 24 -11.89 3.38 10.34
C GLY A 24 -12.38 4.33 9.24
N GLN A 25 -12.45 3.81 8.01
CA GLN A 25 -13.01 4.53 6.87
C GLN A 25 -14.43 5.01 7.13
N THR A 26 -14.74 6.21 6.67
CA THR A 26 -16.04 6.85 6.89
C THR A 26 -16.28 7.96 5.86
N ASP A 27 -17.42 8.63 5.96
CA ASP A 27 -17.67 9.87 5.26
C ASP A 27 -18.04 11.02 6.24
N MET A 28 -17.80 12.25 5.81
CA MET A 28 -18.03 13.44 6.62
C MET A 28 -19.49 13.57 7.07
N ARG A 29 -20.44 13.16 6.22
CA ARG A 29 -21.87 13.22 6.55
C ARG A 29 -22.23 12.21 7.64
N THR A 30 -21.70 11.00 7.59
CA THR A 30 -21.87 9.98 8.64
C THR A 30 -21.29 10.45 9.97
N LEU A 31 -20.10 11.04 9.98
CA LEU A 31 -19.53 11.65 11.20
C LEU A 31 -20.46 12.71 11.80
N ALA A 32 -20.98 13.59 10.97
CA ALA A 32 -21.91 14.65 11.40
C ALA A 32 -23.22 14.04 11.96
N ASN A 33 -23.82 13.07 11.29
CA ASN A 33 -25.04 12.41 11.73
C ASN A 33 -24.88 11.69 13.06
N ASN A 34 -23.77 10.95 13.22
CA ASN A 34 -23.47 10.24 14.47
C ASN A 34 -23.29 11.20 15.66
N ALA A 35 -22.86 12.43 15.37
CA ALA A 35 -22.78 13.50 16.37
C ALA A 35 -24.10 14.28 16.56
N GLY A 36 -25.18 13.94 15.83
CA GLY A 36 -26.51 14.55 15.97
C GLY A 36 -26.79 15.69 14.98
N TYR A 37 -26.05 15.81 13.87
CA TYR A 37 -26.30 16.84 12.87
C TYR A 37 -27.64 16.66 12.14
N GLY A 38 -28.57 17.58 12.36
CA GLY A 38 -29.90 17.57 11.76
C GLY A 38 -30.00 18.04 10.29
N GLY A 39 -28.91 18.43 9.65
CA GLY A 39 -28.85 18.74 8.21
C GLY A 39 -29.19 20.17 7.82
N GLY A 40 -29.37 21.07 8.74
CA GLY A 40 -29.93 22.39 8.45
C GLY A 40 -28.97 23.60 8.44
N GLY A 41 -27.68 23.43 8.67
CA GLY A 41 -26.73 24.54 8.77
C GLY A 41 -25.30 24.16 8.36
N PRO A 42 -24.35 25.11 8.48
CA PRO A 42 -22.92 24.80 8.25
C PRO A 42 -22.43 23.76 9.24
N CYS A 43 -21.53 22.89 8.77
CA CYS A 43 -20.94 21.82 9.58
C CYS A 43 -19.43 21.79 9.39
N THR A 44 -18.71 21.83 10.51
CA THR A 44 -17.25 21.71 10.53
C THR A 44 -16.84 20.40 11.21
N ILE A 45 -16.01 19.63 10.53
CA ILE A 45 -15.40 18.40 11.05
C ILE A 45 -13.94 18.67 11.31
N THR A 46 -13.51 18.50 12.55
CA THR A 46 -12.14 18.75 12.98
C THR A 46 -11.47 17.42 13.34
N ILE A 47 -10.36 17.11 12.69
CA ILE A 47 -9.46 16.02 13.09
C ILE A 47 -8.40 16.62 13.98
N THR A 48 -8.41 16.26 15.27
CA THR A 48 -7.48 16.79 16.26
C THR A 48 -6.10 16.16 16.13
N GLY A 49 -5.10 16.66 16.85
CA GLY A 49 -3.73 16.14 16.80
C GLY A 49 -3.57 14.67 17.21
N THR A 50 -4.55 14.11 17.93
CA THR A 50 -4.61 12.68 18.30
C THR A 50 -5.57 11.87 17.43
N GLY A 51 -6.40 12.54 16.60
CA GLY A 51 -7.37 11.92 15.71
C GLY A 51 -6.72 11.36 14.45
N SER A 52 -7.21 10.22 13.99
CA SER A 52 -6.82 9.70 12.69
C SER A 52 -7.97 8.95 12.01
N ILE A 53 -8.00 9.01 10.68
CA ILE A 53 -8.93 8.22 9.85
C ILE A 53 -8.10 7.38 8.89
N LYS A 54 -8.25 6.05 8.95
CA LYS A 54 -7.51 5.12 8.09
C LYS A 54 -8.43 4.04 7.51
N SER A 55 -8.36 3.83 6.20
CA SER A 55 -9.03 2.70 5.55
C SER A 55 -8.29 1.40 5.79
N THR A 56 -9.03 0.30 5.84
CA THR A 56 -8.51 -1.07 5.82
C THR A 56 -8.52 -1.70 4.43
N SER A 57 -8.97 -0.95 3.42
CA SER A 57 -9.08 -1.40 2.03
C SER A 57 -8.45 -0.40 1.08
N THR A 58 -7.69 -0.87 0.10
CA THR A 58 -7.13 -0.02 -0.97
C THR A 58 -8.19 0.43 -1.97
N ALA A 59 -9.33 -0.26 -2.04
CA ALA A 59 -10.43 0.05 -2.96
C ALA A 59 -11.32 1.20 -2.49
N THR A 60 -11.27 1.53 -1.20
CA THR A 60 -12.15 2.56 -0.62
C THR A 60 -11.33 3.67 0.04
N PRO A 61 -11.63 4.95 -0.25
CA PRO A 61 -10.99 6.09 0.41
C PRO A 61 -11.24 6.05 1.93
N SER A 62 -10.28 6.55 2.71
CA SER A 62 -10.42 6.62 4.17
C SER A 62 -11.49 7.62 4.60
N LEU A 63 -11.55 8.77 3.92
CA LEU A 63 -12.58 9.78 4.14
C LEU A 63 -13.19 10.21 2.82
N THR A 64 -14.51 10.23 2.75
CA THR A 64 -15.25 10.82 1.64
C THR A 64 -16.13 11.97 2.11
N ARG A 65 -16.63 12.75 1.16
CA ARG A 65 -17.54 13.87 1.49
C ARG A 65 -18.88 13.38 2.05
N GLY A 66 -19.43 12.30 1.50
CA GLY A 66 -20.82 11.92 1.74
C GLY A 66 -21.83 12.87 1.03
N THR A 67 -23.12 12.58 1.21
CA THR A 67 -24.22 13.34 0.60
C THR A 67 -24.74 14.42 1.56
N TRP A 68 -24.68 15.69 1.17
CA TRP A 68 -25.10 16.83 1.96
C TRP A 68 -26.34 17.51 1.37
N PRO A 69 -27.18 18.15 2.19
CA PRO A 69 -28.29 18.94 1.68
C PRO A 69 -27.84 20.06 0.73
N ALA A 70 -28.72 20.45 -0.18
CA ALA A 70 -28.45 21.50 -1.13
C ALA A 70 -27.99 22.79 -0.41
N GLY A 71 -26.96 23.43 -0.93
CA GLY A 71 -26.39 24.66 -0.37
C GLY A 71 -25.49 24.47 0.85
N VAL A 72 -25.34 23.25 1.40
CA VAL A 72 -24.41 22.99 2.50
C VAL A 72 -23.04 22.59 1.96
N VAL A 73 -22.03 23.38 2.27
CA VAL A 73 -20.62 23.08 2.02
C VAL A 73 -20.00 22.73 3.37
N PRO A 74 -19.66 21.46 3.62
CA PRO A 74 -18.99 21.08 4.86
C PRO A 74 -17.56 21.60 4.89
N GLU A 75 -17.05 21.88 6.07
CA GLU A 75 -15.67 22.23 6.30
C GLU A 75 -14.94 21.06 6.96
N LEU A 76 -13.72 20.78 6.50
CA LEU A 76 -12.80 19.81 7.07
C LEU A 76 -11.56 20.55 7.58
N ILE A 77 -11.31 20.48 8.87
CA ILE A 77 -10.12 21.04 9.52
C ILE A 77 -9.27 19.88 10.03
N ILE A 78 -8.01 19.84 9.63
CA ILE A 78 -7.05 18.86 10.12
C ILE A 78 -5.99 19.63 10.90
N LEU A 79 -5.99 19.47 12.22
CA LEU A 79 -5.04 20.14 13.10
C LEU A 79 -3.66 19.43 13.01
N SER A 80 -2.62 20.13 13.46
CA SER A 80 -1.27 19.55 13.55
C SER A 80 -1.30 18.24 14.34
N GLY A 81 -0.73 17.17 13.77
CA GLY A 81 -0.77 15.81 14.30
C GLY A 81 -1.98 14.98 13.89
N GLY A 82 -3.11 15.60 13.46
CA GLY A 82 -4.25 14.90 12.87
C GLY A 82 -3.90 14.25 11.54
N LYS A 83 -4.53 13.10 11.22
CA LYS A 83 -4.15 12.30 10.05
C LYS A 83 -5.35 11.74 9.30
N ILE A 84 -5.25 11.74 7.97
CA ILE A 84 -6.08 10.92 7.07
C ILE A 84 -5.13 10.07 6.23
N GLU A 85 -5.19 8.76 6.36
CA GLU A 85 -4.24 7.84 5.72
C GLU A 85 -4.98 6.77 4.92
N GLY A 86 -4.58 6.55 3.67
CA GLY A 86 -5.07 5.44 2.86
C GLY A 86 -4.56 4.08 3.39
N CYS A 87 -5.22 3.00 2.96
CA CYS A 87 -4.76 1.64 3.24
C CYS A 87 -3.46 1.34 2.47
N ASP A 88 -2.53 0.67 3.11
CA ASP A 88 -1.31 0.24 2.44
C ASP A 88 -1.62 -0.90 1.45
N GLY A 89 -0.93 -0.94 0.32
CA GLY A 89 -1.05 -1.99 -0.69
C GLY A 89 -0.48 -3.32 -0.21
N ALA A 90 -1.04 -4.41 -0.70
CA ALA A 90 -0.53 -5.75 -0.40
C ALA A 90 0.86 -5.97 -1.02
N HIS A 91 1.69 -6.74 -0.34
CA HIS A 91 2.96 -7.17 -0.92
C HIS A 91 2.74 -8.14 -2.09
N GLY A 92 3.59 -8.07 -3.10
CA GLY A 92 3.62 -9.04 -4.18
C GLY A 92 4.10 -10.41 -3.69
N ASN A 93 3.58 -11.48 -4.29
CA ASN A 93 4.05 -12.84 -3.99
C ASN A 93 5.45 -13.05 -4.57
N GLY A 94 6.26 -13.83 -3.86
CA GLY A 94 7.56 -14.27 -4.37
C GLY A 94 7.43 -15.13 -5.62
N GLY A 95 8.44 -15.08 -6.49
CA GLY A 95 8.54 -15.97 -7.64
C GLY A 95 8.72 -17.43 -7.20
N MET A 96 8.22 -18.36 -8.02
CA MET A 96 8.42 -19.79 -7.77
C MET A 96 9.88 -20.17 -7.99
N GLY A 97 10.42 -21.00 -7.11
CA GLY A 97 11.74 -21.61 -7.31
C GLY A 97 11.73 -22.55 -8.53
N GLY A 98 12.85 -22.60 -9.24
CA GLY A 98 13.03 -23.57 -10.33
C GLY A 98 13.05 -24.99 -9.81
N VAL A 99 12.48 -25.93 -10.56
CA VAL A 99 12.54 -27.37 -10.33
C VAL A 99 13.13 -28.01 -11.56
N TRP A 100 14.19 -28.79 -11.36
CA TRP A 100 14.89 -29.49 -12.44
C TRP A 100 13.92 -30.26 -13.34
N GLY A 101 14.04 -30.08 -14.65
CA GLY A 101 13.25 -30.77 -15.66
C GLY A 101 11.75 -30.47 -15.67
N VAL A 102 11.25 -29.57 -14.78
CA VAL A 102 9.82 -29.28 -14.63
C VAL A 102 9.53 -27.81 -14.87
N ASN A 103 10.18 -26.90 -14.14
CA ASN A 103 9.88 -25.47 -14.22
C ASN A 103 11.13 -24.61 -14.08
N ALA A 104 11.25 -23.57 -14.92
CA ALA A 104 12.18 -22.47 -14.69
C ALA A 104 11.77 -21.64 -13.47
N PRO A 105 12.71 -21.01 -12.73
CA PRO A 105 12.37 -20.12 -11.64
C PRO A 105 11.61 -18.88 -12.17
N GLY A 106 10.51 -18.54 -11.49
CA GLY A 106 9.65 -17.44 -11.89
C GLY A 106 10.04 -16.10 -11.26
N ALA A 107 9.66 -15.01 -11.89
CA ALA A 107 9.78 -13.66 -11.31
C ALA A 107 8.78 -13.46 -10.16
N GLY A 108 9.14 -12.62 -9.19
CA GLY A 108 8.20 -12.19 -8.16
C GLY A 108 7.16 -11.22 -8.71
N GLN A 109 5.98 -11.22 -8.10
CA GLN A 109 4.88 -10.33 -8.50
C GLN A 109 5.09 -8.90 -8.00
N ALA A 110 4.53 -7.93 -8.71
CA ALA A 110 4.47 -6.55 -8.23
C ALA A 110 3.62 -6.44 -6.94
N GLY A 111 4.00 -5.53 -6.06
CA GLY A 111 3.16 -5.16 -4.94
C GLY A 111 1.95 -4.34 -5.38
N GLY A 112 0.86 -4.41 -4.62
CA GLY A 112 -0.36 -3.66 -4.86
C GLY A 112 -0.19 -2.15 -4.63
N ALA A 113 -1.00 -1.34 -5.30
CA ALA A 113 -1.07 0.10 -5.03
C ALA A 113 -1.65 0.39 -3.64
N GLY A 114 -1.21 1.47 -3.02
CA GLY A 114 -1.83 1.99 -1.80
C GLY A 114 -3.18 2.66 -2.09
N GLY A 115 -4.06 2.67 -1.09
CA GLY A 115 -5.39 3.25 -1.18
C GLY A 115 -5.40 4.78 -1.07
N VAL A 116 -6.53 5.38 -1.44
CA VAL A 116 -6.77 6.82 -1.37
C VAL A 116 -7.08 7.24 0.06
N ALA A 117 -6.49 8.34 0.54
CA ALA A 117 -6.81 8.91 1.85
C ALA A 117 -8.13 9.70 1.84
N LEU A 118 -8.24 10.70 0.97
CA LEU A 118 -9.38 11.60 0.89
C LEU A 118 -9.92 11.62 -0.53
N SER A 119 -11.23 11.42 -0.68
CA SER A 119 -11.93 11.57 -1.94
C SER A 119 -13.15 12.47 -1.76
N VAL A 120 -13.20 13.56 -2.49
CA VAL A 120 -14.29 14.53 -2.39
C VAL A 120 -15.01 14.65 -3.75
N SER A 121 -16.30 14.34 -3.74
CA SER A 121 -17.20 14.58 -4.87
C SER A 121 -18.10 15.76 -4.52
N GLY A 122 -17.75 16.94 -5.00
CA GLY A 122 -18.46 18.20 -4.72
C GLY A 122 -17.69 19.14 -3.79
N ALA A 123 -18.31 20.29 -3.46
CA ALA A 123 -17.66 21.35 -2.71
C ALA A 123 -17.39 20.93 -1.24
N VAL A 124 -16.16 21.10 -0.80
CA VAL A 124 -15.70 20.96 0.59
C VAL A 124 -14.67 22.06 0.83
N SER A 125 -14.76 22.73 1.96
CA SER A 125 -13.68 23.62 2.43
C SER A 125 -12.68 22.79 3.21
N VAL A 126 -11.38 22.84 2.88
CA VAL A 126 -10.35 22.05 3.58
C VAL A 126 -9.28 22.99 4.14
N ASN A 127 -9.10 22.96 5.46
CA ASN A 127 -8.00 23.61 6.15
C ASN A 127 -7.08 22.53 6.75
N ASN A 128 -5.89 22.35 6.18
CA ASN A 128 -4.99 21.25 6.55
C ASN A 128 -3.69 21.77 7.17
N ALA A 129 -3.54 21.56 8.47
CA ALA A 129 -2.29 21.73 9.21
C ALA A 129 -1.71 20.36 9.67
N GLY A 130 -2.38 19.26 9.34
CA GLY A 130 -1.96 17.88 9.66
C GLY A 130 -1.46 17.12 8.43
N LEU A 131 -1.87 15.85 8.32
CA LEU A 131 -1.38 14.94 7.30
C LEU A 131 -2.54 14.31 6.49
N ILE A 132 -2.50 14.41 5.16
CA ILE A 132 -3.34 13.66 4.23
C ILE A 132 -2.42 12.84 3.33
N ASN A 133 -2.33 11.55 3.57
CA ASN A 133 -1.44 10.67 2.82
C ASN A 133 -2.21 9.49 2.24
N GLY A 134 -2.05 9.23 0.94
CA GLY A 134 -2.43 7.94 0.35
C GLY A 134 -1.69 6.79 1.05
N GLY A 135 -2.22 5.58 1.00
CA GLY A 135 -1.55 4.38 1.48
C GLY A 135 -0.23 4.16 0.74
N LYS A 136 0.69 3.51 1.40
CA LYS A 136 1.96 3.10 0.81
C LYS A 136 1.71 1.98 -0.19
N GLY A 137 2.42 1.93 -1.29
CA GLY A 137 2.42 0.79 -2.20
C GLY A 137 3.03 -0.43 -1.52
N GLY A 138 2.54 -1.61 -1.83
CA GLY A 138 3.11 -2.86 -1.35
C GLY A 138 4.52 -3.09 -1.89
N GLY A 139 5.35 -3.81 -1.17
CA GLY A 139 6.64 -4.27 -1.66
C GLY A 139 6.48 -5.28 -2.81
N GLY A 140 7.38 -5.27 -3.77
CA GLY A 140 7.42 -6.29 -4.82
C GLY A 140 7.80 -7.65 -4.23
N GLY A 141 7.34 -8.73 -4.83
CA GLY A 141 7.72 -10.08 -4.44
C GLY A 141 9.20 -10.36 -4.67
N GLY A 142 9.77 -11.28 -3.92
CA GLY A 142 11.12 -11.77 -4.17
C GLY A 142 11.20 -12.57 -5.48
N GLY A 143 12.34 -12.54 -6.16
CA GLY A 143 12.60 -13.40 -7.31
C GLY A 143 12.65 -14.88 -6.92
N GLY A 144 12.38 -15.77 -7.86
CA GLY A 144 12.49 -17.21 -7.64
C GLY A 144 13.94 -17.64 -7.35
N GLY A 145 14.09 -18.73 -6.60
CA GLY A 145 15.40 -19.31 -6.33
C GLY A 145 15.97 -20.03 -7.56
N GLY A 146 17.26 -19.87 -7.82
CA GLY A 146 17.97 -20.64 -8.82
C GLY A 146 18.19 -22.10 -8.37
N TYR A 147 18.22 -23.02 -9.30
CA TYR A 147 18.49 -24.42 -9.06
C TYR A 147 19.56 -24.94 -10.03
N ALA A 148 20.55 -25.66 -9.51
CA ALA A 148 21.53 -26.31 -10.33
C ALA A 148 21.68 -27.77 -9.88
N MET A 149 21.86 -28.70 -10.83
CA MET A 149 22.02 -30.13 -10.57
C MET A 149 23.15 -30.70 -11.41
N GLY A 150 24.01 -31.47 -10.76
CA GLY A 150 25.03 -32.28 -11.43
C GLY A 150 24.46 -33.65 -11.83
N THR A 151 24.89 -34.19 -12.96
CA THR A 151 24.26 -35.36 -13.59
C THR A 151 24.89 -36.71 -13.29
N THR A 152 26.11 -36.83 -12.70
CA THR A 152 26.70 -38.14 -12.35
C THR A 152 27.97 -38.01 -11.50
N PRO A 153 28.40 -39.03 -10.72
CA PRO A 153 27.69 -40.26 -10.27
C PRO A 153 26.77 -40.00 -9.06
N ASP A 154 26.96 -38.90 -8.32
CA ASP A 154 26.10 -38.48 -7.24
C ASP A 154 25.36 -37.20 -7.63
N PRO A 155 24.02 -37.19 -7.64
CA PRO A 155 23.25 -36.02 -8.00
C PRO A 155 23.37 -34.93 -6.90
N LEU A 156 24.30 -34.01 -7.06
CA LEU A 156 24.40 -32.81 -6.24
C LEU A 156 23.37 -31.80 -6.74
N SER A 157 22.63 -31.23 -5.82
CA SER A 157 21.68 -30.17 -6.12
C SER A 157 21.93 -28.94 -5.26
N VAL A 158 21.68 -27.76 -5.81
CA VAL A 158 21.76 -26.48 -5.10
C VAL A 158 20.49 -25.68 -5.37
N GLN A 159 19.86 -25.24 -4.32
CA GLN A 159 18.70 -24.35 -4.40
C GLN A 159 18.97 -23.07 -3.61
N ALA A 160 18.90 -21.94 -4.27
CA ALA A 160 19.05 -20.64 -3.64
C ALA A 160 17.68 -19.93 -3.49
N GLN A 161 17.47 -19.26 -2.39
CA GLN A 161 16.25 -18.48 -2.16
C GLN A 161 16.33 -17.13 -2.87
N GLY A 162 15.22 -16.68 -3.40
CA GLY A 162 15.06 -15.34 -3.93
C GLY A 162 15.11 -14.29 -2.82
N GLY A 163 15.48 -13.06 -3.18
CA GLY A 163 15.47 -11.93 -2.26
C GLY A 163 14.05 -11.50 -1.86
N ALA A 164 13.88 -10.99 -0.67
CA ALA A 164 12.59 -10.41 -0.23
C ALA A 164 12.30 -9.11 -0.96
N GLY A 165 11.02 -8.83 -1.21
CA GLY A 165 10.58 -7.55 -1.75
C GLY A 165 10.87 -6.39 -0.82
N GLY A 166 11.06 -5.20 -1.39
CA GLY A 166 11.31 -3.97 -0.64
C GLY A 166 10.07 -3.48 0.11
N ASN A 167 10.28 -2.88 1.27
CA ASN A 167 9.21 -2.25 2.03
C ASN A 167 8.82 -0.90 1.41
N ALA A 168 7.53 -0.55 1.49
CA ALA A 168 7.06 0.79 1.13
C ALA A 168 7.40 1.83 2.22
N PRO A 169 7.59 3.12 1.85
CA PRO A 169 7.60 3.63 0.50
C PRO A 169 8.98 3.52 -0.15
N GLY A 170 9.03 2.97 -1.36
CA GLY A 170 10.22 3.03 -2.22
C GLY A 170 11.46 2.26 -1.73
N GLY A 171 11.33 1.44 -0.69
CA GLY A 171 12.45 0.64 -0.19
C GLY A 171 12.95 -0.37 -1.24
N ALA A 172 14.27 -0.53 -1.35
CA ALA A 172 14.86 -1.52 -2.23
C ALA A 172 14.53 -2.95 -1.74
N GLY A 173 14.31 -3.87 -2.68
CA GLY A 173 14.28 -5.29 -2.37
C GLY A 173 15.66 -5.82 -1.99
N THR A 174 15.70 -6.93 -1.29
CA THR A 174 16.96 -7.57 -0.91
C THR A 174 17.51 -8.41 -2.05
N THR A 175 18.83 -8.60 -2.07
CA THR A 175 19.50 -9.53 -2.97
C THR A 175 19.10 -10.97 -2.67
N GLY A 176 18.95 -11.79 -3.71
CA GLY A 176 18.75 -13.23 -3.54
C GLY A 176 19.98 -13.90 -2.92
N ALA A 177 19.74 -15.00 -2.23
CA ALA A 177 20.82 -15.77 -1.62
C ALA A 177 21.68 -16.45 -2.71
N THR A 178 22.97 -16.61 -2.44
CA THR A 178 23.86 -17.46 -3.22
C THR A 178 24.20 -18.68 -2.37
N VAL A 179 24.00 -19.86 -2.93
CA VAL A 179 24.32 -21.12 -2.26
C VAL A 179 25.28 -21.90 -3.15
N THR A 180 26.32 -22.46 -2.55
CA THR A 180 27.32 -23.25 -3.25
C THR A 180 27.38 -24.66 -2.67
N ASN A 181 27.52 -25.66 -3.54
CA ASN A 181 27.77 -27.03 -3.14
C ASN A 181 28.82 -27.61 -4.09
N GLY A 182 30.05 -27.66 -3.65
CA GLY A 182 31.17 -28.00 -4.52
C GLY A 182 31.38 -26.97 -5.63
N VAL A 183 31.20 -27.36 -6.86
CA VAL A 183 31.31 -26.51 -8.06
C VAL A 183 29.98 -25.95 -8.54
N LEU A 184 28.86 -26.35 -7.89
CA LEU A 184 27.54 -25.85 -8.21
C LEU A 184 27.27 -24.55 -7.45
N VAL A 185 26.80 -23.53 -8.14
CA VAL A 185 26.39 -22.24 -7.56
C VAL A 185 24.96 -21.95 -7.98
N GLY A 186 24.08 -21.85 -7.02
CA GLY A 186 22.72 -21.33 -7.22
C GLY A 186 22.60 -19.89 -6.70
N THR A 187 22.05 -18.98 -7.48
CA THR A 187 21.75 -17.61 -7.04
C THR A 187 20.26 -17.36 -7.11
N GLY A 188 19.68 -16.81 -6.06
CA GLY A 188 18.30 -16.35 -6.05
C GLY A 188 18.14 -14.99 -6.74
N GLY A 189 17.01 -14.75 -7.34
CA GLY A 189 16.67 -13.45 -7.92
C GLY A 189 16.48 -12.37 -6.85
N ASN A 190 16.70 -11.11 -7.20
CA ASN A 190 16.51 -10.00 -6.29
C ASN A 190 15.01 -9.72 -6.03
N GLY A 191 14.68 -9.23 -4.86
CA GLY A 191 13.36 -8.72 -4.56
C GLY A 191 13.06 -7.41 -5.30
N GLY A 192 11.80 -7.19 -5.65
CA GLY A 192 11.34 -5.94 -6.25
C GLY A 192 11.31 -4.79 -5.23
N ALA A 193 11.46 -3.55 -5.69
CA ALA A 193 11.33 -2.37 -4.84
C ALA A 193 9.90 -2.18 -4.31
N GLY A 194 9.78 -1.60 -3.14
CA GLY A 194 8.50 -1.16 -2.59
C GLY A 194 7.93 0.00 -3.41
N GLY A 195 6.58 0.10 -3.47
CA GLY A 195 5.92 1.21 -4.15
C GLY A 195 6.05 2.53 -3.40
N ALA A 196 6.07 3.63 -4.12
CA ALA A 196 5.89 4.96 -3.55
C ALA A 196 4.46 5.11 -2.98
N GLN A 197 4.22 6.18 -2.24
CA GLN A 197 2.92 6.45 -1.65
C GLN A 197 1.85 6.58 -2.77
N GLY A 198 0.77 5.80 -2.65
CA GLY A 198 -0.30 5.73 -3.66
C GLY A 198 0.06 4.98 -4.94
N ALA A 199 1.29 4.49 -5.10
CA ALA A 199 1.74 3.75 -6.27
C ALA A 199 1.92 2.25 -5.97
N ALA A 200 1.88 1.42 -7.01
CA ALA A 200 2.20 0.01 -6.91
C ALA A 200 3.68 -0.23 -6.58
N GLY A 201 3.98 -1.30 -5.90
CA GLY A 201 5.35 -1.79 -5.73
C GLY A 201 5.96 -2.29 -7.04
N GLY A 202 7.28 -2.27 -7.10
CA GLY A 202 8.02 -2.79 -8.24
C GLY A 202 7.83 -4.30 -8.41
N VAL A 203 8.05 -4.78 -9.62
CA VAL A 203 8.07 -6.22 -9.93
C VAL A 203 9.27 -6.86 -9.23
N GLY A 204 9.12 -8.07 -8.72
CA GLY A 204 10.25 -8.86 -8.23
C GLY A 204 11.29 -9.07 -9.34
N GLY A 205 12.54 -9.15 -8.96
CA GLY A 205 13.63 -9.46 -9.89
C GLY A 205 13.43 -10.81 -10.56
N THR A 206 14.07 -10.99 -11.70
CA THR A 206 14.13 -12.29 -12.37
C THR A 206 14.71 -13.34 -11.43
N GLY A 207 14.23 -14.58 -11.54
CA GLY A 207 14.80 -15.70 -10.82
C GLY A 207 16.30 -15.80 -11.04
N GLY A 208 17.01 -16.31 -10.05
CA GLY A 208 18.47 -16.39 -10.12
C GLY A 208 18.94 -17.45 -11.10
N THR A 209 20.16 -17.28 -11.58
CA THR A 209 20.84 -18.29 -12.39
C THR A 209 21.50 -19.32 -11.50
N GLY A 210 21.37 -20.60 -11.90
CA GLY A 210 22.29 -21.62 -11.41
C GLY A 210 23.47 -21.72 -12.37
N THR A 211 24.69 -21.53 -11.91
CA THR A 211 25.91 -21.74 -12.71
C THR A 211 26.55 -23.03 -12.33
N SER A 212 26.94 -23.81 -13.34
CA SER A 212 27.66 -25.04 -13.20
C SER A 212 29.16 -24.83 -13.49
N GLY A 213 30.02 -25.31 -12.58
CA GLY A 213 31.45 -25.46 -12.89
C GLY A 213 31.69 -26.81 -13.54
N SER A 214 32.55 -26.87 -14.60
CA SER A 214 32.97 -28.12 -15.21
C SER A 214 34.06 -28.75 -14.36
N THR A 215 33.80 -29.93 -13.80
CA THR A 215 34.85 -30.86 -13.44
C THR A 215 34.93 -31.93 -14.55
N THR A 216 36.11 -32.46 -14.78
CA THR A 216 36.49 -33.32 -15.92
C THR A 216 35.58 -34.53 -16.19
N ASN A 217 34.55 -34.79 -15.38
CA ASN A 217 33.65 -35.93 -15.52
C ASN A 217 32.15 -35.64 -15.27
N CYS A 218 31.71 -34.37 -15.24
CA CYS A 218 30.30 -34.02 -15.03
C CYS A 218 29.82 -33.02 -16.09
N THR A 219 28.72 -33.33 -16.74
CA THR A 219 27.96 -32.34 -17.52
C THR A 219 26.94 -31.64 -16.61
N TYR A 220 26.92 -30.31 -16.60
CA TYR A 220 25.99 -29.49 -15.83
C TYR A 220 25.10 -28.73 -16.78
N GLU A 221 23.86 -28.53 -16.41
CA GLU A 221 22.96 -27.67 -17.14
C GLU A 221 22.68 -26.38 -16.33
N GLU A 222 22.74 -25.26 -17.01
CA GLU A 222 22.38 -23.96 -16.47
C GLU A 222 20.90 -23.71 -16.71
N ILE A 223 20.16 -23.35 -15.64
CA ILE A 223 18.79 -22.93 -15.75
C ILE A 223 18.73 -21.47 -15.34
N SER A 224 18.53 -20.60 -16.33
CA SER A 224 18.25 -19.18 -16.09
C SER A 224 16.75 -18.98 -15.84
N GLY A 225 16.40 -18.20 -14.82
CA GLY A 225 15.04 -17.77 -14.59
C GLY A 225 14.64 -16.61 -15.50
N GLY A 226 13.40 -16.65 -16.02
CA GLY A 226 12.80 -15.58 -16.79
C GLY A 226 12.16 -14.49 -15.90
#